data_eff89553b1c79b99a8ed4faa2628880b
#
_entry.id   eff89553b1c79b99a8ed4faa2628880b
#
_cell.length_a   1.000
_cell.length_b   1.000
_cell.length_c   1.000
_cell.angle_alpha   90.00
_cell.angle_beta   90.00
_cell.angle_gamma   90.00
#
_symmetry.space_group_name_H-M   'P 1'
#
loop_
_entity.id
_entity.type
_entity.pdbx_description
1 polymer ?
#
loop_
_entity_poly.entity_id
_entity_poly.type
_entity_poly.pdbx_seq_one_letter_code
_entity_poly.pdbx_strand_id
1 'polypeptide(L)'
;VALDAREASRHSATMAQSKTLLIMAAGMGSRYGGLKQIDPFGPAGETLLEYSIYDALRAGFDKVVFLIRKDIEKDFREVIGSRVEGVCNVDYAFQELANIPAPHSVPEGREKPWGTGHAILCARNQIDGMFAAINADDFYGRDAYRVLGNYGDAVDAGAPEYLIVGYVVKETLSRNDTEARAILKTDREGRLRTMTE
;
A
#
# COMPACT_ATOMS: atom_id res chain seq x y z
N VAL A 1 26.37 45.53 6.74
CA VAL A 1 25.10 44.90 6.40
C VAL A 1 24.90 43.79 7.38
N ALA A 2 24.06 44.03 8.38
CA ALA A 2 23.73 43.04 9.40
C ALA A 2 22.69 42.06 8.80
N LEU A 3 23.05 40.78 8.68
CA LEU A 3 22.15 39.72 8.32
C LEU A 3 21.19 39.47 9.54
N ASP A 4 19.90 39.62 9.27
CA ASP A 4 18.84 39.48 10.27
C ASP A 4 18.78 38.03 10.75
N ALA A 5 19.02 37.80 12.04
CA ALA A 5 19.02 36.50 12.70
C ALA A 5 17.62 35.82 12.72
N ARG A 6 16.62 36.42 12.05
CA ARG A 6 15.25 35.88 11.93
C ARG A 6 15.04 34.99 10.71
N GLU A 7 15.93 34.99 9.72
CA GLU A 7 15.86 34.07 8.56
C GLU A 7 16.55 32.73 8.80
N ALA A 8 17.47 32.63 9.76
CA ALA A 8 18.18 31.40 10.10
C ALA A 8 17.31 30.37 10.88
N SER A 9 16.12 30.77 11.37
CA SER A 9 15.26 29.91 12.19
C SER A 9 14.19 29.13 11.39
N ARG A 10 14.17 29.22 10.06
CA ARG A 10 13.18 28.51 9.22
C ARG A 10 13.72 27.27 8.49
N HIS A 11 14.97 26.91 8.73
CA HIS A 11 15.50 25.59 8.36
C HIS A 11 15.62 24.70 9.59
N SER A 12 14.53 24.56 10.35
CA SER A 12 14.32 23.34 11.11
C SER A 12 14.23 22.22 10.07
N ALA A 13 15.24 21.37 10.00
CA ALA A 13 15.20 20.15 9.21
C ALA A 13 13.98 19.38 9.68
N THR A 14 12.87 19.49 8.95
CA THR A 14 11.73 18.60 9.11
C THR A 14 12.30 17.23 8.88
N MET A 15 12.41 16.43 9.94
CA MET A 15 12.80 15.02 9.82
C MET A 15 11.87 14.44 8.76
N ALA A 16 12.41 13.93 7.66
CA ALA A 16 11.60 13.38 6.58
C ALA A 16 10.64 12.34 7.20
N GLN A 17 9.35 12.55 6.99
CA GLN A 17 8.32 11.66 7.54
C GLN A 17 8.50 10.28 6.92
N SER A 18 8.55 9.23 7.75
CA SER A 18 8.59 7.85 7.25
C SER A 18 7.38 7.56 6.38
N LYS A 19 7.62 6.97 5.22
CA LYS A 19 6.61 6.61 4.23
C LYS A 19 6.59 5.10 4.02
N THR A 20 5.52 4.45 4.50
CA THR A 20 5.37 3.00 4.42
C THR A 20 4.52 2.59 3.22
N LEU A 21 5.00 1.63 2.42
CA LEU A 21 4.18 0.93 1.44
C LEU A 21 3.58 -0.32 2.09
N LEU A 22 2.27 -0.31 2.33
CA LEU A 22 1.52 -1.48 2.79
C LEU A 22 1.02 -2.27 1.60
N ILE A 23 1.48 -3.51 1.46
CA ILE A 23 1.11 -4.41 0.36
C ILE A 23 0.17 -5.49 0.89
N MET A 24 -1.09 -5.45 0.43
CA MET A 24 -2.12 -6.39 0.83
C MET A 24 -2.01 -7.69 0.02
N ALA A 25 -1.42 -8.71 0.61
CA ALA A 25 -1.17 -10.01 0.01
C ALA A 25 -1.90 -11.18 0.70
N ALA A 26 -2.77 -10.90 1.67
CA ALA A 26 -3.49 -11.92 2.44
C ALA A 26 -4.61 -12.62 1.65
N GLY A 27 -5.15 -11.99 0.60
CA GLY A 27 -6.21 -12.54 -0.26
C GLY A 27 -5.72 -13.56 -1.29
N MET A 28 -4.43 -13.79 -1.35
CA MET A 28 -3.75 -14.45 -2.43
C MET A 28 -3.61 -15.96 -2.19
N GLY A 29 -3.93 -16.75 -3.19
CA GLY A 29 -3.58 -18.18 -3.24
C GLY A 29 -4.69 -19.19 -2.99
N SER A 30 -5.90 -18.81 -2.55
CA SER A 30 -6.94 -19.79 -2.25
C SER A 30 -7.53 -20.52 -3.47
N ARG A 31 -7.40 -19.94 -4.67
CA ARG A 31 -8.03 -20.50 -5.89
C ARG A 31 -7.12 -21.37 -6.75
N TYR A 32 -5.80 -21.35 -6.55
CA TYR A 32 -4.82 -22.01 -7.45
C TYR A 32 -3.75 -22.83 -6.75
N GLY A 33 -3.89 -23.09 -5.43
CA GLY A 33 -2.96 -23.97 -4.68
C GLY A 33 -1.51 -23.47 -4.59
N GLY A 34 -1.23 -22.20 -4.94
CA GLY A 34 0.11 -21.61 -4.93
C GLY A 34 0.10 -20.09 -4.78
N LEU A 35 1.27 -19.52 -4.57
CA LEU A 35 1.48 -18.06 -4.48
C LEU A 35 1.49 -17.47 -5.89
N LYS A 36 0.31 -17.03 -6.41
CA LYS A 36 0.19 -16.36 -7.72
C LYS A 36 1.10 -15.12 -7.90
N GLN A 37 1.60 -14.60 -6.81
CA GLN A 37 2.38 -13.36 -6.78
C GLN A 37 3.81 -13.53 -7.19
N ILE A 38 4.23 -14.76 -7.36
CA ILE A 38 5.56 -15.14 -7.84
C ILE A 38 5.58 -15.44 -9.32
N ASP A 39 4.47 -15.25 -10.03
CA ASP A 39 4.50 -15.36 -11.49
C ASP A 39 5.45 -14.31 -12.07
N PRO A 40 6.47 -14.73 -12.83
CA PRO A 40 7.43 -13.82 -13.42
C PRO A 40 6.78 -13.05 -14.57
N PHE A 41 6.85 -11.72 -14.49
CA PHE A 41 6.38 -10.79 -15.54
C PHE A 41 7.54 -10.11 -16.25
N GLY A 42 8.61 -9.85 -15.53
CA GLY A 42 9.78 -9.16 -16.06
C GLY A 42 10.75 -10.07 -16.79
N PRO A 43 11.65 -9.49 -17.60
CA PRO A 43 12.61 -10.23 -18.43
C PRO A 43 13.65 -11.02 -17.61
N ALA A 44 13.89 -10.65 -16.34
CA ALA A 44 14.76 -11.37 -15.41
C ALA A 44 13.98 -12.14 -14.33
N GLY A 45 12.66 -12.32 -14.52
CA GLY A 45 11.79 -13.05 -13.61
C GLY A 45 11.27 -12.20 -12.44
N GLU A 46 11.24 -10.89 -12.61
CA GLU A 46 10.65 -9.98 -11.62
C GLU A 46 9.13 -10.16 -11.58
N THR A 47 8.57 -10.05 -10.39
CA THR A 47 7.13 -10.09 -10.14
C THR A 47 6.50 -8.69 -10.24
N LEU A 48 5.17 -8.60 -10.42
CA LEU A 48 4.42 -7.33 -10.35
C LEU A 48 4.68 -6.57 -9.05
N LEU A 49 4.79 -7.32 -7.96
CA LEU A 49 5.05 -6.79 -6.63
C LEU A 49 6.43 -6.13 -6.52
N GLU A 50 7.47 -6.72 -7.14
CA GLU A 50 8.82 -6.14 -7.17
C GLU A 50 8.84 -4.83 -7.97
N TYR A 51 8.10 -4.71 -9.06
CA TYR A 51 7.93 -3.43 -9.79
C TYR A 51 7.27 -2.37 -8.91
N SER A 52 6.23 -2.73 -8.16
CA SER A 52 5.55 -1.83 -7.23
C SER A 52 6.49 -1.32 -6.14
N ILE A 53 7.29 -2.21 -5.54
CA ILE A 53 8.29 -1.86 -4.52
C ILE A 53 9.37 -0.96 -5.11
N TYR A 54 9.92 -1.32 -6.28
CA TYR A 54 10.94 -0.51 -6.96
C TYR A 54 10.46 0.92 -7.21
N ASP A 55 9.25 1.09 -7.74
CA ASP A 55 8.69 2.41 -8.04
C ASP A 55 8.39 3.21 -6.75
N ALA A 56 7.91 2.55 -5.70
CA ALA A 56 7.68 3.17 -4.39
C ALA A 56 8.98 3.66 -3.74
N LEU A 57 10.04 2.86 -3.74
CA LEU A 57 11.35 3.26 -3.21
C LEU A 57 11.90 4.48 -3.94
N ARG A 58 11.75 4.54 -5.28
CA ARG A 58 12.12 5.72 -6.08
C ARG A 58 11.26 6.95 -5.81
N ALA A 59 10.05 6.77 -5.30
CA ALA A 59 9.14 7.83 -4.88
C ALA A 59 9.36 8.26 -3.42
N GLY A 60 10.40 7.73 -2.75
CA GLY A 60 10.79 8.11 -1.40
C GLY A 60 10.08 7.34 -0.29
N PHE A 61 9.43 6.21 -0.59
CA PHE A 61 9.03 5.27 0.45
C PHE A 61 10.28 4.59 1.02
N ASP A 62 10.32 4.38 2.33
CA ASP A 62 11.51 3.88 3.04
C ASP A 62 11.26 2.53 3.74
N LYS A 63 10.00 2.10 3.80
CA LYS A 63 9.58 0.86 4.44
C LYS A 63 8.50 0.15 3.62
N VAL A 64 8.57 -1.18 3.58
CA VAL A 64 7.54 -2.05 3.03
C VAL A 64 6.94 -2.90 4.14
N VAL A 65 5.63 -2.97 4.23
CA VAL A 65 4.92 -3.88 5.13
C VAL A 65 4.10 -4.85 4.29
N PHE A 66 4.40 -6.13 4.38
CA PHE A 66 3.60 -7.17 3.75
C PHE A 66 2.49 -7.64 4.70
N LEU A 67 1.25 -7.43 4.31
CA LEU A 67 0.11 -8.02 4.99
C LEU A 67 -0.23 -9.36 4.34
N ILE A 68 0.05 -10.44 5.03
CA ILE A 68 -0.11 -11.81 4.56
C ILE A 68 -0.96 -12.64 5.53
N ARG A 69 -1.30 -13.87 5.16
CA ARG A 69 -1.81 -14.86 6.09
C ARG A 69 -0.65 -15.56 6.78
N LYS A 70 -0.85 -16.00 8.02
CA LYS A 70 0.19 -16.68 8.80
C LYS A 70 0.64 -18.00 8.19
N ASP A 71 -0.28 -18.73 7.58
CA ASP A 71 -0.02 -20.03 6.96
C ASP A 71 0.91 -19.99 5.75
N ILE A 72 1.01 -18.84 5.05
CA ILE A 72 1.91 -18.68 3.89
C ILE A 72 3.23 -17.95 4.23
N GLU A 73 3.45 -17.56 5.48
CA GLU A 73 4.59 -16.73 5.87
C GLU A 73 5.93 -17.31 5.43
N LYS A 74 6.16 -18.59 5.68
CA LYS A 74 7.43 -19.25 5.35
C LYS A 74 7.74 -19.16 3.86
N ASP A 75 6.80 -19.61 3.04
CA ASP A 75 6.98 -19.67 1.59
C ASP A 75 7.07 -18.26 0.98
N PHE A 76 6.30 -17.31 1.51
CA PHE A 76 6.35 -15.92 1.09
C PHE A 76 7.71 -15.26 1.39
N ARG A 77 8.25 -15.47 2.60
CA ARG A 77 9.59 -14.98 2.96
C ARG A 77 10.69 -15.60 2.11
N GLU A 78 10.59 -16.90 1.83
CA GLU A 78 11.58 -17.60 1.03
C GLU A 78 11.62 -17.06 -0.41
N VAL A 79 10.48 -16.75 -0.99
CA VAL A 79 10.40 -16.36 -2.41
C VAL A 79 10.47 -14.85 -2.59
N ILE A 80 9.65 -14.08 -1.88
CA ILE A 80 9.58 -12.62 -2.03
C ILE A 80 10.49 -11.92 -1.01
N GLY A 81 10.42 -12.32 0.26
CA GLY A 81 11.22 -11.74 1.32
C GLY A 81 12.70 -11.76 1.00
N SER A 82 13.24 -12.90 0.59
CA SER A 82 14.66 -13.06 0.24
C SER A 82 15.17 -12.08 -0.83
N ARG A 83 14.30 -11.60 -1.70
CA ARG A 83 14.63 -10.65 -2.77
C ARG A 83 14.53 -9.19 -2.33
N VAL A 84 13.67 -8.89 -1.35
CA VAL A 84 13.31 -7.53 -0.96
C VAL A 84 14.01 -7.09 0.35
N GLU A 85 14.16 -7.99 1.32
CA GLU A 85 14.74 -7.69 2.65
C GLU A 85 16.18 -7.18 2.60
N GLY A 86 16.92 -7.48 1.52
CA GLY A 86 18.27 -6.94 1.28
C GLY A 86 18.29 -5.55 0.64
N VAL A 87 17.14 -5.03 0.21
CA VAL A 87 17.02 -3.79 -0.59
C VAL A 87 16.38 -2.66 0.22
N CYS A 88 15.42 -2.96 1.09
CA CYS A 88 14.71 -1.97 1.89
C CYS A 88 14.32 -2.54 3.26
N ASN A 89 13.81 -1.65 4.14
CA ASN A 89 13.26 -2.05 5.43
C ASN A 89 11.93 -2.79 5.22
N VAL A 90 11.82 -4.02 5.72
CA VAL A 90 10.64 -4.89 5.52
C VAL A 90 10.09 -5.36 6.85
N ASP A 91 8.78 -5.23 7.02
CA ASP A 91 8.02 -5.84 8.10
C ASP A 91 6.88 -6.71 7.58
N TYR A 92 6.32 -7.53 8.45
CA TYR A 92 5.21 -8.42 8.15
C TYR A 92 4.07 -8.21 9.14
N ALA A 93 2.86 -8.09 8.61
CA ALA A 93 1.62 -8.08 9.37
C ALA A 93 0.75 -9.28 8.96
N PHE A 94 -0.10 -9.74 9.87
CA PHE A 94 -0.90 -10.93 9.63
C PHE A 94 -2.39 -10.62 9.75
N GLN A 95 -3.13 -10.94 8.69
CA GLN A 95 -4.58 -10.83 8.70
C GLN A 95 -5.20 -12.10 9.32
N GLU A 96 -5.61 -11.99 10.57
CA GLU A 96 -6.28 -13.06 11.31
C GLU A 96 -7.68 -12.61 11.70
N LEU A 97 -8.68 -13.52 11.60
CA LEU A 97 -10.09 -13.21 11.89
C LEU A 97 -10.30 -12.66 13.30
N ALA A 98 -9.52 -13.14 14.26
CA ALA A 98 -9.63 -12.74 15.66
C ALA A 98 -9.00 -11.37 15.95
N ASN A 99 -8.25 -10.80 15.04
CA ASN A 99 -7.58 -9.49 15.22
C ASN A 99 -8.56 -8.33 14.97
N ILE A 100 -9.61 -8.26 15.76
CA ILE A 100 -10.64 -7.22 15.71
C ILE A 100 -10.69 -6.44 17.02
N PRO A 101 -11.06 -5.14 16.99
CA PRO A 101 -11.12 -4.30 18.19
C PRO A 101 -12.22 -4.76 19.15
N ALA A 102 -11.97 -4.65 20.45
CA ALA A 102 -13.03 -4.78 21.44
C ALA A 102 -14.10 -3.68 21.20
N PRO A 103 -15.38 -3.92 21.47
CA PRO A 103 -15.97 -5.13 22.10
C PRO A 103 -16.39 -6.23 21.10
N HIS A 104 -15.96 -6.17 19.86
CA HIS A 104 -16.39 -7.10 18.80
C HIS A 104 -15.79 -8.49 18.99
N SER A 105 -16.51 -9.51 18.55
CA SER A 105 -16.08 -10.91 18.52
C SER A 105 -16.34 -11.52 17.14
N VAL A 106 -15.59 -12.56 16.80
CA VAL A 106 -15.82 -13.29 15.55
C VAL A 106 -17.13 -14.08 15.67
N PRO A 107 -18.11 -13.89 14.77
CA PRO A 107 -19.32 -14.70 14.76
C PRO A 107 -19.00 -16.18 14.56
N GLU A 108 -19.81 -17.04 15.19
CA GLU A 108 -19.68 -18.48 15.02
C GLU A 108 -19.77 -18.89 13.55
N GLY A 109 -18.89 -19.78 13.12
CA GLY A 109 -18.85 -20.28 11.74
C GLY A 109 -18.28 -19.32 10.70
N ARG A 110 -17.76 -18.14 11.10
CA ARG A 110 -17.13 -17.24 10.14
C ARG A 110 -15.72 -17.71 9.76
N GLU A 111 -15.54 -18.00 8.49
CA GLU A 111 -14.24 -18.39 7.91
C GLU A 111 -13.64 -17.32 6.97
N LYS A 112 -14.51 -16.48 6.36
CA LYS A 112 -14.08 -15.48 5.39
C LYS A 112 -13.43 -14.26 6.06
N PRO A 113 -12.35 -13.72 5.48
CA PRO A 113 -11.74 -12.45 5.93
C PRO A 113 -12.76 -11.30 5.98
N TRP A 114 -12.46 -10.31 6.83
CA TRP A 114 -13.35 -9.16 7.02
C TRP A 114 -13.32 -8.15 5.85
N GLY A 115 -12.29 -8.15 5.04
CA GLY A 115 -12.11 -7.21 3.93
C GLY A 115 -10.92 -6.27 4.11
N THR A 116 -10.77 -5.30 3.17
CA THR A 116 -9.59 -4.44 3.06
C THR A 116 -9.40 -3.49 4.25
N GLY A 117 -10.47 -2.93 4.80
CA GLY A 117 -10.37 -2.08 5.99
C GLY A 117 -9.79 -2.81 7.21
N HIS A 118 -10.22 -4.04 7.43
CA HIS A 118 -9.64 -4.89 8.48
C HIS A 118 -8.19 -5.28 8.15
N ALA A 119 -7.88 -5.53 6.90
CA ALA A 119 -6.53 -5.80 6.44
C ALA A 119 -5.57 -4.68 6.87
N ILE A 120 -5.92 -3.42 6.57
CA ILE A 120 -5.16 -2.24 6.96
C ILE A 120 -5.04 -2.14 8.49
N LEU A 121 -6.13 -2.38 9.22
CA LEU A 121 -6.14 -2.36 10.68
C LEU A 121 -5.19 -3.38 11.29
N CYS A 122 -5.04 -4.55 10.69
CA CYS A 122 -4.09 -5.58 11.15
C CYS A 122 -2.62 -5.13 11.06
N ALA A 123 -2.30 -4.22 10.16
CA ALA A 123 -0.95 -3.71 9.96
C ALA A 123 -0.60 -2.48 10.84
N ARG A 124 -1.53 -1.98 11.65
CA ARG A 124 -1.37 -0.71 12.40
C ARG A 124 -0.12 -0.61 13.27
N ASN A 125 0.35 -1.74 13.82
CA ASN A 125 1.51 -1.76 14.71
C ASN A 125 2.85 -1.77 13.95
N GLN A 126 2.84 -1.97 12.64
CA GLN A 126 4.01 -1.95 11.77
C GLN A 126 4.15 -0.65 10.98
N ILE A 127 3.16 0.25 11.12
CA ILE A 127 3.10 1.50 10.34
C ILE A 127 3.30 2.68 11.28
N ASP A 128 4.33 3.48 10.97
CA ASP A 128 4.62 4.74 11.62
C ASP A 128 4.58 5.86 10.56
N GLY A 129 3.82 6.91 10.80
CA GLY A 129 3.71 8.04 9.89
C GLY A 129 2.75 7.79 8.70
N MET A 130 3.12 8.33 7.52
CA MET A 130 2.33 8.20 6.30
C MET A 130 2.46 6.80 5.70
N PHE A 131 1.36 6.27 5.17
CA PHE A 131 1.41 5.03 4.41
C PHE A 131 0.54 5.06 3.16
N ALA A 132 0.91 4.27 2.16
CA ALA A 132 0.08 3.95 1.01
C ALA A 132 -0.27 2.47 1.03
N ALA A 133 -1.54 2.12 0.79
CA ALA A 133 -2.00 0.74 0.71
C ALA A 133 -2.26 0.35 -0.76
N ILE A 134 -1.71 -0.79 -1.16
CA ILE A 134 -1.88 -1.36 -2.51
C ILE A 134 -2.26 -2.84 -2.44
N ASN A 135 -2.89 -3.34 -3.49
CA ASN A 135 -3.02 -4.77 -3.71
C ASN A 135 -1.73 -5.34 -4.30
N ALA A 136 -1.39 -6.55 -3.97
CA ALA A 136 -0.15 -7.18 -4.42
C ALA A 136 -0.22 -7.70 -5.88
N ASP A 137 -1.42 -7.83 -6.44
CA ASP A 137 -1.71 -8.37 -7.77
C ASP A 137 -2.14 -7.30 -8.80
N ASP A 138 -2.11 -6.02 -8.41
CA ASP A 138 -2.40 -4.90 -9.31
C ASP A 138 -1.13 -4.15 -9.74
N PHE A 139 -1.09 -3.70 -11.00
CA PHE A 139 -0.05 -2.82 -11.52
C PHE A 139 -0.53 -1.36 -11.51
N TYR A 140 0.15 -0.51 -10.73
CA TYR A 140 -0.22 0.89 -10.55
C TYR A 140 0.57 1.87 -11.42
N GLY A 141 1.79 1.50 -11.82
CA GLY A 141 2.70 2.33 -12.60
C GLY A 141 3.42 3.39 -11.77
N ARG A 142 4.59 3.79 -12.25
CA ARG A 142 5.52 4.69 -11.56
C ARG A 142 4.91 6.02 -11.12
N ASP A 143 4.03 6.59 -11.93
CA ASP A 143 3.46 7.92 -11.65
C ASP A 143 2.51 7.90 -10.45
N ALA A 144 1.82 6.79 -10.18
CA ALA A 144 1.01 6.63 -8.98
C ALA A 144 1.85 6.80 -7.71
N TYR A 145 2.98 6.11 -7.63
CA TYR A 145 3.90 6.19 -6.48
C TYR A 145 4.52 7.57 -6.35
N ARG A 146 4.88 8.22 -7.47
CA ARG A 146 5.40 9.59 -7.46
C ARG A 146 4.38 10.58 -6.90
N VAL A 147 3.11 10.46 -7.26
CA VAL A 147 2.02 11.30 -6.73
C VAL A 147 1.86 11.06 -5.23
N LEU A 148 1.83 9.81 -4.79
CA LEU A 148 1.72 9.44 -3.37
C LEU A 148 2.92 9.93 -2.56
N GLY A 149 4.14 9.75 -3.07
CA GLY A 149 5.36 10.18 -2.41
C GLY A 149 5.42 11.71 -2.23
N ASN A 150 5.13 12.47 -3.29
CA ASN A 150 5.08 13.93 -3.25
C ASN A 150 4.01 14.45 -2.30
N TYR A 151 2.84 13.80 -2.25
CA TYR A 151 1.79 14.15 -1.30
C TYR A 151 2.25 13.91 0.15
N GLY A 152 2.88 12.76 0.41
CA GLY A 152 3.43 12.44 1.73
C GLY A 152 4.49 13.43 2.22
N ASP A 153 5.24 14.06 1.31
CA ASP A 153 6.21 15.11 1.65
C ASP A 153 5.54 16.47 1.94
N ALA A 154 4.32 16.69 1.44
CA ALA A 154 3.60 17.95 1.54
C ALA A 154 2.57 18.01 2.67
N VAL A 155 2.08 16.84 3.13
CA VAL A 155 1.03 16.76 4.15
C VAL A 155 1.63 16.72 5.55
N ASP A 156 1.00 17.41 6.49
CA ASP A 156 1.40 17.37 7.90
C ASP A 156 1.10 16.00 8.53
N ALA A 157 2.02 15.50 9.35
CA ALA A 157 1.82 14.28 10.12
C ALA A 157 0.57 14.39 11.01
N GLY A 158 -0.36 13.46 10.85
CA GLY A 158 -1.61 13.43 11.60
C GLY A 158 -2.73 14.30 11.02
N ALA A 159 -2.54 14.94 9.88
CA ALA A 159 -3.63 15.54 9.13
C ALA A 159 -4.68 14.46 8.79
N PRO A 160 -5.99 14.72 9.00
CA PRO A 160 -7.06 13.77 8.67
C PRO A 160 -7.38 13.80 7.18
N GLU A 161 -6.36 13.64 6.35
CA GLU A 161 -6.45 13.69 4.89
C GLU A 161 -6.10 12.35 4.29
N TYR A 162 -6.80 12.01 3.20
CA TYR A 162 -6.60 10.77 2.46
C TYR A 162 -6.47 11.09 0.98
N LEU A 163 -5.53 10.43 0.31
CA LEU A 163 -5.32 10.53 -1.13
C LEU A 163 -5.72 9.22 -1.82
N ILE A 164 -6.45 9.34 -2.92
CA ILE A 164 -6.74 8.23 -3.82
C ILE A 164 -6.18 8.58 -5.19
N VAL A 165 -5.36 7.70 -5.76
CA VAL A 165 -4.91 7.83 -7.15
C VAL A 165 -5.99 7.27 -8.06
N GLY A 166 -6.66 8.15 -8.81
CA GLY A 166 -7.66 7.76 -9.80
C GLY A 166 -7.05 7.55 -11.18
N TYR A 167 -7.58 6.58 -11.91
CA TYR A 167 -7.19 6.27 -13.29
C TYR A 167 -8.34 6.59 -14.24
N VAL A 168 -8.02 6.91 -15.49
CA VAL A 168 -9.02 7.11 -16.52
C VAL A 168 -9.66 5.75 -16.84
N VAL A 169 -10.97 5.61 -16.59
CA VAL A 169 -11.70 4.32 -16.67
C VAL A 169 -11.43 3.58 -17.97
N LYS A 170 -11.54 4.26 -19.12
CA LYS A 170 -11.32 3.64 -20.44
C LYS A 170 -9.94 3.00 -20.62
N GLU A 171 -8.94 3.46 -19.87
CA GLU A 171 -7.55 2.94 -19.92
C GLU A 171 -7.36 1.74 -18.95
N THR A 172 -8.35 1.44 -18.11
CA THR A 172 -8.31 0.34 -17.13
C THR A 172 -9.21 -0.84 -17.51
N LEU A 173 -9.95 -0.74 -18.62
CA LEU A 173 -10.86 -1.80 -19.04
C LEU A 173 -10.14 -2.83 -19.91
N SER A 174 -10.33 -4.11 -19.57
CA SER A 174 -9.94 -5.22 -20.42
C SER A 174 -10.92 -5.37 -21.61
N ARG A 175 -10.39 -5.83 -22.75
CA ARG A 175 -11.25 -6.15 -23.92
C ARG A 175 -11.98 -7.48 -23.75
N ASN A 176 -11.55 -8.33 -22.84
CA ASN A 176 -11.96 -9.73 -22.77
C ASN A 176 -12.70 -10.10 -21.49
N ASP A 177 -12.74 -9.22 -20.49
CA ASP A 177 -13.35 -9.53 -19.18
C ASP A 177 -14.33 -8.44 -18.73
N THR A 178 -15.34 -8.88 -17.98
CA THR A 178 -16.24 -8.00 -17.24
C THR A 178 -15.62 -7.70 -15.89
N GLU A 179 -15.04 -6.51 -15.75
CA GLU A 179 -14.40 -6.08 -14.51
C GLU A 179 -15.27 -5.05 -13.78
N ALA A 180 -15.46 -5.25 -12.49
CA ALA A 180 -16.03 -4.22 -11.62
C ALA A 180 -14.99 -3.13 -11.34
N ARG A 181 -15.36 -1.88 -11.51
CA ARG A 181 -14.52 -0.71 -11.20
C ARG A 181 -15.32 0.32 -10.44
N ALA A 182 -14.76 0.84 -9.36
CA ALA A 182 -15.35 1.96 -8.66
C ALA A 182 -15.20 3.25 -9.48
N ILE A 183 -16.31 3.92 -9.76
CA ILE A 183 -16.35 5.20 -10.47
C ILE A 183 -16.26 6.35 -9.47
N LEU A 184 -15.18 7.11 -9.54
CA LEU A 184 -14.94 8.27 -8.71
C LEU A 184 -15.46 9.55 -9.39
N LYS A 185 -16.16 10.40 -8.64
CA LYS A 185 -16.50 11.77 -9.07
C LYS A 185 -15.85 12.75 -8.11
N THR A 186 -15.14 13.71 -8.68
CA THR A 186 -14.45 14.76 -7.94
C THR A 186 -15.05 16.13 -8.24
N ASP A 187 -14.82 17.09 -7.34
CA ASP A 187 -15.05 18.51 -7.63
C ASP A 187 -13.89 19.13 -8.45
N ARG A 188 -13.96 20.45 -8.62
CA ARG A 188 -12.95 21.22 -9.39
C ARG A 188 -11.58 21.26 -8.69
N GLU A 189 -11.57 21.09 -7.39
CA GLU A 189 -10.36 21.03 -6.54
C GLU A 189 -9.79 19.61 -6.42
N GLY A 190 -10.38 18.62 -7.12
CA GLY A 190 -9.95 17.22 -7.08
C GLY A 190 -10.42 16.44 -5.85
N ARG A 191 -11.30 17.00 -5.01
CA ARG A 191 -11.79 16.31 -3.81
C ARG A 191 -12.86 15.30 -4.19
N LEU A 192 -12.74 14.10 -3.64
CA LEU A 192 -13.72 13.03 -3.85
C LEU A 192 -15.11 13.44 -3.32
N ARG A 193 -16.13 13.33 -4.18
CA ARG A 193 -17.53 13.62 -3.84
C ARG A 193 -18.38 12.35 -3.77
N THR A 194 -18.20 11.45 -4.73
CA THR A 194 -18.89 10.16 -4.73
C THR A 194 -18.01 9.07 -5.26
N MET A 195 -18.22 7.85 -4.74
CA MET A 195 -17.67 6.60 -5.25
C MET A 195 -18.82 5.62 -5.42
N THR A 196 -18.93 5.01 -6.60
CA THR A 196 -19.98 4.04 -6.93
C THR A 196 -19.33 2.82 -7.56
N GLU A 197 -19.60 1.64 -7.01
CA GLU A 197 -19.30 0.33 -7.57
C GLU A 197 -20.44 -0.19 -8.44
#